data_7a608d47316acefeb69ae56eb0cfbdcc
#
_entry.id   7a608d47316acefeb69ae56eb0cfbdcc
#
_cell.length_a   1.000
_cell.length_b   1.000
_cell.length_c   1.000
_cell.angle_alpha   90.00
_cell.angle_beta   90.00
_cell.angle_gamma   90.00
#
_symmetry.space_group_name_H-M   'P 1'
#
loop_
_entity.id
_entity.type
_entity.pdbx_description
1 polymer ?
#
loop_
_entity_poly.entity_id
_entity_poly.type
_entity_poly.pdbx_seq_one_letter_code
_entity_poly.pdbx_strand_id
1 'polypeptide(L)'
;EDNQRFLRDVADWLGYPIFKVKSSKYPNGSVKEVWTDRKYMSGIHGAPCTLELKKRPRQEWEAKYNPDWTVLGFTAEEQARADRFKMTERDTLLTPLIDLGLNKQDCFDIINKAGIRLPDLYRNGHPNANCLGCVKVNSPTYWNWLRVTYPDVFQDRLEQSKEIGAKLVRVKGQYIPLEQLDPKAKGHKMKSYDVDC
;
A
#
# COMPACT_ATOMS: atom_id res chain seq x y z
N GLU A 1 11.15 0.62 9.70
CA GLU A 1 11.60 -0.36 10.73
C GLU A 1 10.45 -1.24 11.21
N ASP A 2 9.32 -0.69 11.62
CA ASP A 2 8.19 -1.43 12.20
C ASP A 2 7.59 -2.50 11.25
N ASN A 3 7.39 -2.21 9.97
CA ASN A 3 6.96 -3.22 8.99
C ASN A 3 7.97 -4.40 8.86
N GLN A 4 9.27 -4.16 9.10
CA GLN A 4 10.28 -5.22 9.07
C GLN A 4 10.21 -6.08 10.34
N ARG A 5 9.89 -5.48 11.49
CA ARG A 5 9.58 -6.20 12.73
C ARG A 5 8.39 -7.11 12.48
N PHE A 6 7.27 -6.56 12.03
CA PHE A 6 6.05 -7.33 11.77
C PHE A 6 6.27 -8.51 10.82
N LEU A 7 7.06 -8.33 9.75
CA LEU A 7 7.41 -9.43 8.85
C LEU A 7 8.22 -10.54 9.54
N ARG A 8 9.12 -10.19 10.47
CA ARG A 8 9.86 -11.20 11.26
C ARG A 8 8.93 -11.95 12.18
N ASP A 9 8.12 -11.22 12.96
CA ASP A 9 7.18 -11.80 13.91
C ASP A 9 6.21 -12.80 13.21
N VAL A 10 5.73 -12.44 12.02
CA VAL A 10 4.88 -13.32 11.21
C VAL A 10 5.66 -14.52 10.66
N ALA A 11 6.90 -14.35 10.21
CA ALA A 11 7.73 -15.46 9.74
C ALA A 11 8.00 -16.45 10.86
N ASP A 12 8.31 -15.96 12.05
CA ASP A 12 8.56 -16.80 13.25
C ASP A 12 7.29 -17.56 13.65
N TRP A 13 6.13 -16.90 13.64
CA TRP A 13 4.84 -17.53 13.92
C TRP A 13 4.48 -18.62 12.91
N LEU A 14 4.72 -18.37 11.63
CA LEU A 14 4.45 -19.35 10.58
C LEU A 14 5.47 -20.50 10.55
N GLY A 15 6.65 -20.33 11.14
CA GLY A 15 7.77 -21.27 10.99
C GLY A 15 8.37 -21.32 9.58
N TYR A 16 8.09 -20.30 8.74
CA TYR A 16 8.55 -20.21 7.37
C TYR A 16 9.17 -18.85 7.04
N PRO A 17 10.29 -18.82 6.29
CA PRO A 17 10.91 -17.57 5.91
C PRO A 17 10.07 -16.79 4.89
N ILE A 18 10.01 -15.47 5.08
CA ILE A 18 9.41 -14.55 4.10
C ILE A 18 10.50 -14.04 3.16
N PHE A 19 10.42 -14.41 1.90
CA PHE A 19 11.37 -13.98 0.87
C PHE A 19 11.01 -12.57 0.35
N LYS A 20 12.02 -11.71 0.26
CA LYS A 20 11.88 -10.36 -0.28
C LYS A 20 12.34 -10.33 -1.73
N VAL A 21 11.40 -10.13 -2.63
CA VAL A 21 11.69 -9.94 -4.06
C VAL A 21 11.91 -8.45 -4.32
N LYS A 22 12.99 -8.11 -5.01
CA LYS A 22 13.37 -6.72 -5.32
C LYS A 22 13.37 -6.49 -6.82
N SER A 23 13.16 -5.22 -7.19
CA SER A 23 13.31 -4.80 -8.58
C SER A 23 14.77 -4.90 -9.03
N SER A 24 15.01 -5.50 -10.18
CA SER A 24 16.35 -5.52 -10.82
C SER A 24 16.77 -4.10 -11.22
N LYS A 25 15.84 -3.29 -11.71
CA LYS A 25 16.09 -1.90 -12.12
C LYS A 25 16.29 -0.95 -10.93
N TYR A 26 15.55 -1.15 -9.82
CA TYR A 26 15.58 -0.28 -8.63
C TYR A 26 15.90 -1.10 -7.38
N PRO A 27 17.14 -1.58 -7.20
CA PRO A 27 17.51 -2.51 -6.14
C PRO A 27 17.37 -1.93 -4.73
N ASN A 28 17.43 -0.59 -4.59
CA ASN A 28 17.18 0.11 -3.32
C ASN A 28 15.70 0.11 -2.92
N GLY A 29 14.79 -0.19 -3.85
CA GLY A 29 13.35 -0.14 -3.63
C GLY A 29 12.79 1.25 -3.37
N SER A 30 13.51 2.30 -3.79
CA SER A 30 13.18 3.70 -3.55
C SER A 30 12.05 4.15 -4.47
N VAL A 31 10.93 4.54 -3.90
CA VAL A 31 9.83 5.15 -4.65
C VAL A 31 10.24 6.49 -5.27
N LYS A 32 11.13 7.24 -4.59
CA LYS A 32 11.66 8.52 -5.06
C LYS A 32 12.46 8.35 -6.35
N GLU A 33 13.37 7.37 -6.40
CA GLU A 33 14.12 7.04 -7.62
C GLU A 33 13.17 6.75 -8.79
N VAL A 34 12.13 5.94 -8.55
CA VAL A 34 11.16 5.62 -9.60
C VAL A 34 10.43 6.86 -10.11
N TRP A 35 9.98 7.74 -9.22
CA TRP A 35 9.26 8.94 -9.63
C TRP A 35 10.15 9.94 -10.36
N THR A 36 11.38 10.12 -9.91
CA THR A 36 12.36 11.00 -10.56
C THR A 36 12.72 10.49 -11.95
N ASP A 37 13.03 9.18 -12.09
CA ASP A 37 13.34 8.55 -13.37
C ASP A 37 12.14 8.63 -14.35
N ARG A 38 10.93 8.40 -13.84
CA ARG A 38 9.72 8.40 -14.67
C ARG A 38 9.12 9.79 -14.89
N LYS A 39 9.59 10.81 -14.17
CA LYS A 39 9.00 12.17 -14.12
C LYS A 39 7.48 12.13 -13.93
N TYR A 40 7.02 11.19 -13.11
CA TYR A 40 5.60 10.92 -12.90
C TYR A 40 5.37 10.21 -11.56
N MET A 41 4.37 10.66 -10.79
CA MET A 41 4.06 10.09 -9.48
C MET A 41 2.79 9.25 -9.49
N SER A 42 1.68 9.78 -9.99
CA SER A 42 0.39 9.08 -10.03
C SER A 42 -0.60 9.81 -10.95
N GLY A 43 -1.55 9.06 -11.53
CA GLY A 43 -2.63 9.58 -12.36
C GLY A 43 -3.50 8.45 -12.91
N ILE A 44 -4.12 8.68 -14.07
CA ILE A 44 -5.05 7.72 -14.71
C ILE A 44 -4.42 6.37 -15.03
N HIS A 45 -3.12 6.33 -15.27
CA HIS A 45 -2.35 5.10 -15.51
C HIS A 45 -1.80 4.46 -14.23
N GLY A 46 -2.27 4.91 -13.06
CA GLY A 46 -1.78 4.44 -11.76
C GLY A 46 -0.47 5.09 -11.35
N ALA A 47 0.26 4.45 -10.45
CA ALA A 47 1.54 4.93 -9.92
C ALA A 47 2.68 4.03 -10.40
N PRO A 48 3.75 4.58 -11.00
CA PRO A 48 4.87 3.81 -11.55
C PRO A 48 5.58 2.97 -10.49
N CYS A 49 5.65 3.42 -9.24
CA CYS A 49 6.22 2.65 -8.15
C CYS A 49 5.48 1.32 -7.90
N THR A 50 4.17 1.23 -8.19
CA THR A 50 3.43 -0.04 -8.12
C THR A 50 3.89 -1.02 -9.19
N LEU A 51 4.11 -0.52 -10.41
CA LEU A 51 4.61 -1.33 -11.52
C LEU A 51 6.04 -1.78 -11.25
N GLU A 52 6.94 -0.83 -10.98
CA GLU A 52 8.39 -1.05 -10.93
C GLU A 52 8.86 -1.80 -9.68
N LEU A 53 8.23 -1.54 -8.52
CA LEU A 53 8.68 -2.09 -7.24
C LEU A 53 7.83 -3.25 -6.71
N LYS A 54 6.69 -3.54 -7.34
CA LYS A 54 5.80 -4.63 -6.91
C LYS A 54 5.45 -5.59 -8.03
N LYS A 55 4.86 -5.09 -9.14
CA LYS A 55 4.38 -5.98 -10.21
C LYS A 55 5.51 -6.65 -10.98
N ARG A 56 6.48 -5.87 -11.48
CA ARG A 56 7.61 -6.40 -12.25
C ARG A 56 8.46 -7.39 -11.46
N PRO A 57 8.91 -7.09 -10.23
CA PRO A 57 9.66 -8.05 -9.44
C PRO A 57 8.92 -9.37 -9.22
N ARG A 58 7.59 -9.30 -8.97
CA ARG A 58 6.76 -10.50 -8.87
C ARG A 58 6.73 -11.27 -10.18
N GLN A 59 6.48 -10.59 -11.31
CA GLN A 59 6.42 -11.21 -12.63
C GLN A 59 7.76 -11.82 -13.05
N GLU A 60 8.88 -11.16 -12.78
CA GLU A 60 10.22 -11.69 -13.01
C GLU A 60 10.46 -12.97 -12.17
N TRP A 61 10.02 -12.96 -10.92
CA TRP A 61 10.11 -14.12 -10.03
C TRP A 61 9.21 -15.27 -10.52
N GLU A 62 7.96 -14.98 -10.87
CA GLU A 62 7.01 -15.95 -11.41
C GLU A 62 7.51 -16.57 -12.72
N ALA A 63 8.09 -15.78 -13.62
CA ALA A 63 8.67 -16.28 -14.87
C ALA A 63 9.87 -17.20 -14.64
N LYS A 64 10.64 -16.95 -13.57
CA LYS A 64 11.82 -17.76 -13.22
C LYS A 64 11.45 -19.10 -12.56
N TYR A 65 10.46 -19.08 -11.66
CA TYR A 65 10.15 -20.25 -10.81
C TYR A 65 8.87 -20.99 -11.22
N ASN A 66 8.09 -20.40 -12.12
CA ASN A 66 6.84 -20.93 -12.67
C ASN A 66 5.92 -21.59 -11.61
N PRO A 67 5.46 -20.83 -10.59
CA PRO A 67 4.62 -21.40 -9.55
C PRO A 67 3.27 -21.85 -10.11
N ASP A 68 2.73 -22.95 -9.63
CA ASP A 68 1.41 -23.48 -10.06
C ASP A 68 0.28 -22.51 -9.65
N TRP A 69 0.39 -21.91 -8.46
CA TRP A 69 -0.64 -21.08 -7.87
C TRP A 69 -0.08 -19.74 -7.35
N THR A 70 -0.90 -18.70 -7.45
CA THR A 70 -0.68 -17.44 -6.76
C THR A 70 -1.70 -17.31 -5.63
N VAL A 71 -1.23 -17.22 -4.38
CA VAL A 71 -2.09 -17.00 -3.21
C VAL A 71 -2.05 -15.52 -2.83
N LEU A 72 -3.21 -14.86 -2.76
CA LEU A 72 -3.29 -13.46 -2.34
C LEU A 72 -4.26 -13.29 -1.16
N GLY A 73 -3.83 -12.50 -0.18
CA GLY A 73 -4.63 -12.17 1.00
C GLY A 73 -5.67 -11.07 0.73
N PHE A 74 -6.50 -11.26 -0.30
CA PHE A 74 -7.69 -10.44 -0.47
C PHE A 74 -8.72 -10.83 0.58
N THR A 75 -9.22 -9.85 1.33
CA THR A 75 -10.29 -10.06 2.32
C THR A 75 -11.66 -10.15 1.66
N ALA A 76 -12.67 -10.60 2.38
CA ALA A 76 -14.04 -10.79 1.85
C ALA A 76 -14.58 -9.53 1.14
N GLU A 77 -14.23 -8.33 1.64
CA GLU A 77 -14.65 -7.07 1.04
C GLU A 77 -13.93 -6.74 -0.30
N GLU A 78 -12.88 -7.49 -0.64
CA GLU A 78 -12.07 -7.25 -1.83
C GLU A 78 -12.40 -8.19 -3.00
N GLN A 79 -13.55 -8.89 -2.98
CA GLN A 79 -13.97 -9.86 -4.02
C GLN A 79 -13.81 -9.28 -5.44
N ALA A 80 -14.36 -8.09 -5.68
CA ALA A 80 -14.28 -7.46 -7.01
C ALA A 80 -12.83 -7.16 -7.46
N ARG A 81 -11.91 -7.00 -6.50
CA ARG A 81 -10.48 -6.82 -6.78
C ARG A 81 -9.81 -8.15 -7.12
N ALA A 82 -10.19 -9.22 -6.45
CA ALA A 82 -9.73 -10.59 -6.74
C ALA A 82 -10.18 -11.04 -8.13
N ASP A 83 -11.45 -10.82 -8.49
CA ASP A 83 -12.01 -11.15 -9.80
C ASP A 83 -11.26 -10.41 -10.92
N ARG A 84 -11.01 -9.12 -10.74
CA ARG A 84 -10.23 -8.33 -11.70
C ARG A 84 -8.81 -8.85 -11.85
N PHE A 85 -8.14 -9.20 -10.73
CA PHE A 85 -6.79 -9.74 -10.77
C PHE A 85 -6.75 -11.06 -11.53
N LYS A 86 -7.70 -11.94 -11.29
CA LYS A 86 -7.84 -13.21 -11.97
C LYS A 86 -8.00 -13.04 -13.49
N MET A 87 -8.80 -12.07 -13.90
CA MET A 87 -9.03 -11.77 -15.33
C MET A 87 -7.86 -11.10 -16.04
N THR A 88 -7.07 -10.26 -15.32
CA THR A 88 -6.09 -9.36 -15.96
C THR A 88 -4.64 -9.74 -15.73
N GLU A 89 -4.33 -10.53 -14.70
CA GLU A 89 -2.95 -10.82 -14.34
C GLU A 89 -2.65 -12.32 -14.28
N ARG A 90 -3.52 -13.13 -13.66
CA ARG A 90 -3.31 -14.57 -13.51
C ARG A 90 -4.60 -15.29 -13.13
N ASP A 91 -4.94 -16.33 -13.87
CA ASP A 91 -6.13 -17.16 -13.65
C ASP A 91 -5.98 -18.17 -12.50
N THR A 92 -4.76 -18.63 -12.22
CA THR A 92 -4.44 -19.58 -11.13
C THR A 92 -4.31 -18.84 -9.79
N LEU A 93 -5.35 -18.09 -9.41
CA LEU A 93 -5.43 -17.32 -8.16
C LEU A 93 -6.20 -18.08 -7.09
N LEU A 94 -5.62 -18.17 -5.88
CA LEU A 94 -6.29 -18.62 -4.66
C LEU A 94 -6.48 -17.45 -3.70
N THR A 95 -7.67 -17.36 -3.10
CA THR A 95 -8.07 -16.27 -2.19
C THR A 95 -8.69 -16.82 -0.90
N PRO A 96 -7.90 -17.53 -0.06
CA PRO A 96 -8.44 -18.26 1.09
C PRO A 96 -9.21 -17.40 2.09
N LEU A 97 -8.87 -16.12 2.25
CA LEU A 97 -9.61 -15.23 3.14
C LEU A 97 -11.02 -14.92 2.61
N ILE A 98 -11.19 -14.80 1.29
CA ILE A 98 -12.50 -14.66 0.65
C ILE A 98 -13.29 -15.95 0.81
N ASP A 99 -12.67 -17.10 0.55
CA ASP A 99 -13.32 -18.41 0.62
C ASP A 99 -13.81 -18.72 2.05
N LEU A 100 -13.09 -18.22 3.07
CA LEU A 100 -13.45 -18.33 4.48
C LEU A 100 -14.36 -17.17 4.98
N GLY A 101 -14.71 -16.21 4.13
CA GLY A 101 -15.52 -15.06 4.51
C GLY A 101 -14.84 -14.08 5.47
N LEU A 102 -13.50 -14.12 5.58
CA LEU A 102 -12.76 -13.31 6.54
C LEU A 102 -12.59 -11.87 6.04
N ASN A 103 -13.00 -10.93 6.84
CA ASN A 103 -12.81 -9.51 6.63
C ASN A 103 -11.49 -9.03 7.25
N LYS A 104 -11.19 -7.74 7.14
CA LYS A 104 -9.94 -7.19 7.64
C LYS A 104 -9.84 -7.19 9.16
N GLN A 105 -10.95 -7.00 9.86
CA GLN A 105 -10.97 -7.07 11.33
C GLN A 105 -10.66 -8.49 11.80
N ASP A 106 -11.27 -9.51 11.16
CA ASP A 106 -10.98 -10.91 11.47
C ASP A 106 -9.48 -11.23 11.34
N CYS A 107 -8.82 -10.66 10.31
CA CYS A 107 -7.37 -10.81 10.14
C CYS A 107 -6.58 -10.18 11.30
N PHE A 108 -7.01 -9.01 11.80
CA PHE A 108 -6.39 -8.38 12.96
C PHE A 108 -6.57 -9.21 14.22
N ASP A 109 -7.76 -9.75 14.43
CA ASP A 109 -8.08 -10.59 15.58
C ASP A 109 -7.25 -11.88 15.58
N ILE A 110 -7.00 -12.48 14.41
CA ILE A 110 -6.12 -13.65 14.27
C ILE A 110 -4.68 -13.29 14.66
N ILE A 111 -4.16 -12.16 14.19
CA ILE A 111 -2.80 -11.70 14.49
C ILE A 111 -2.65 -11.35 15.97
N ASN A 112 -3.64 -10.66 16.54
CA ASN A 112 -3.66 -10.32 17.97
C ASN A 112 -3.72 -11.60 18.85
N LYS A 113 -4.56 -12.58 18.50
CA LYS A 113 -4.61 -13.89 19.18
C LYS A 113 -3.30 -14.66 19.12
N ALA A 114 -2.52 -14.46 18.05
CA ALA A 114 -1.17 -15.00 17.93
C ALA A 114 -0.13 -14.25 18.77
N GLY A 115 -0.52 -13.19 19.49
CA GLY A 115 0.39 -12.36 20.28
C GLY A 115 1.30 -11.46 19.44
N ILE A 116 0.98 -11.25 18.17
CA ILE A 116 1.78 -10.44 17.26
C ILE A 116 1.24 -9.00 17.24
N ARG A 117 2.10 -8.04 17.57
CA ARG A 117 1.74 -6.62 17.54
C ARG A 117 1.53 -6.15 16.11
N LEU A 118 0.35 -5.60 15.82
CA LEU A 118 0.05 -4.99 14.52
C LEU A 118 1.01 -3.82 14.21
N PRO A 119 1.23 -3.53 12.91
CA PRO A 119 2.03 -2.38 12.49
C PRO A 119 1.52 -1.05 13.07
N ASP A 120 2.44 -0.20 13.52
CA ASP A 120 2.15 1.10 14.15
C ASP A 120 1.30 2.02 13.26
N LEU A 121 1.35 1.84 11.94
CA LEU A 121 0.49 2.57 11.01
C LEU A 121 -1.00 2.40 11.33
N TYR A 122 -1.44 1.19 11.67
CA TYR A 122 -2.82 0.92 12.05
C TYR A 122 -3.15 1.60 13.39
N ARG A 123 -2.25 1.52 14.36
CA ARG A 123 -2.40 2.15 15.68
C ARG A 123 -2.45 3.68 15.58
N ASN A 124 -1.78 4.25 14.59
CA ASN A 124 -1.82 5.69 14.29
C ASN A 124 -3.02 6.10 13.41
N GLY A 125 -4.02 5.21 13.24
CA GLY A 125 -5.26 5.50 12.53
C GLY A 125 -5.18 5.41 11.01
N HIS A 126 -4.09 4.81 10.46
CA HIS A 126 -4.01 4.58 9.02
C HIS A 126 -4.78 3.30 8.63
N PRO A 127 -5.67 3.35 7.63
CA PRO A 127 -6.53 2.20 7.29
C PRO A 127 -5.80 1.04 6.61
N ASN A 128 -4.56 1.25 6.18
CA ASN A 128 -3.80 0.25 5.45
C ASN A 128 -2.30 0.38 5.75
N ALA A 129 -1.56 -0.73 5.85
CA ALA A 129 -0.09 -0.71 5.95
C ALA A 129 0.59 -0.36 4.61
N ASN A 130 0.12 0.70 3.94
CA ASN A 130 0.72 1.22 2.72
C ASN A 130 1.92 2.12 3.04
N CYS A 131 2.68 2.47 2.00
CA CYS A 131 3.74 3.48 2.15
C CYS A 131 3.16 4.80 2.69
N LEU A 132 3.78 5.38 3.71
CA LEU A 132 3.47 6.74 4.16
C LEU A 132 3.64 7.73 2.99
N GLY A 133 2.68 8.63 2.83
CA GLY A 133 2.67 9.52 1.68
C GLY A 133 2.41 8.80 0.36
N CYS A 134 1.54 7.78 0.37
CA CYS A 134 1.19 7.03 -0.84
C CYS A 134 0.48 7.93 -1.86
N VAL A 135 1.12 8.14 -3.00
CA VAL A 135 0.64 9.03 -4.08
C VAL A 135 -0.62 8.53 -4.81
N LYS A 136 -1.08 7.32 -4.50
CA LYS A 136 -2.36 6.80 -5.01
C LYS A 136 -3.55 7.29 -4.19
N VAL A 137 -3.31 7.84 -3.01
CA VAL A 137 -4.35 8.42 -2.17
C VAL A 137 -4.55 9.87 -2.58
N ASN A 138 -5.77 10.22 -2.96
CA ASN A 138 -6.11 11.56 -3.41
C ASN A 138 -7.02 12.34 -2.45
N SER A 139 -7.36 11.78 -1.29
CA SER A 139 -8.24 12.40 -0.30
C SER A 139 -7.55 13.55 0.45
N PRO A 140 -8.14 14.76 0.51
CA PRO A 140 -7.67 15.85 1.38
C PRO A 140 -7.53 15.43 2.84
N THR A 141 -8.47 14.62 3.36
CA THR A 141 -8.43 14.12 4.73
C THR A 141 -7.14 13.35 5.03
N TYR A 142 -6.73 12.46 4.12
CA TYR A 142 -5.49 11.70 4.27
C TYR A 142 -4.25 12.61 4.26
N TRP A 143 -4.15 13.53 3.31
CA TRP A 143 -2.99 14.40 3.19
C TRP A 143 -2.88 15.39 4.35
N ASN A 144 -4.00 15.88 4.89
CA ASN A 144 -4.02 16.72 6.08
C ASN A 144 -3.71 15.91 7.36
N TRP A 145 -4.17 14.65 7.46
CA TRP A 145 -3.74 13.74 8.51
C TRP A 145 -2.22 13.50 8.45
N LEU A 146 -1.68 13.22 7.26
CA LEU A 146 -0.23 13.03 7.07
C LEU A 146 0.56 14.28 7.46
N ARG A 147 0.08 15.45 7.11
CA ARG A 147 0.70 16.76 7.46
C ARG A 147 0.86 16.91 8.97
N VAL A 148 -0.10 16.46 9.74
CA VAL A 148 -0.10 16.59 11.21
C VAL A 148 0.67 15.45 11.88
N THR A 149 0.45 14.21 11.43
CA THR A 149 0.99 13.03 12.09
C THR A 149 2.44 12.72 11.68
N TYR A 150 2.79 13.02 10.44
CA TYR A 150 4.11 12.76 9.85
C TYR A 150 4.58 13.95 9.00
N PRO A 151 4.87 15.11 9.63
CA PRO A 151 5.17 16.35 8.93
C PRO A 151 6.37 16.24 7.97
N ASP A 152 7.41 15.53 8.36
CA ASP A 152 8.61 15.33 7.53
C ASP A 152 8.28 14.57 6.24
N VAL A 153 7.43 13.53 6.35
CA VAL A 153 6.99 12.76 5.19
C VAL A 153 6.08 13.60 4.28
N PHE A 154 5.22 14.43 4.86
CA PHE A 154 4.40 15.35 4.10
C PHE A 154 5.24 16.36 3.33
N GLN A 155 6.24 16.96 3.99
CA GLN A 155 7.16 17.92 3.38
C GLN A 155 7.96 17.29 2.24
N ASP A 156 8.52 16.11 2.45
CA ASP A 156 9.25 15.36 1.42
C ASP A 156 8.36 15.07 0.19
N ARG A 157 7.07 14.72 0.37
CA ARG A 157 6.13 14.50 -0.73
C ARG A 157 5.74 15.80 -1.42
N LEU A 158 5.62 16.88 -0.68
CA LEU A 158 5.33 18.22 -1.22
C LEU A 158 6.45 18.67 -2.16
N GLU A 159 7.70 18.57 -1.73
CA GLU A 159 8.86 18.94 -2.53
C GLU A 159 8.98 18.08 -3.80
N GLN A 160 8.87 16.75 -3.68
CA GLN A 160 8.91 15.84 -4.81
C GLN A 160 7.76 16.08 -5.81
N SER A 161 6.54 16.31 -5.30
CA SER A 161 5.39 16.58 -6.17
C SER A 161 5.52 17.90 -6.91
N LYS A 162 6.12 18.91 -6.27
CA LYS A 162 6.42 20.21 -6.87
C LYS A 162 7.49 20.09 -7.97
N GLU A 163 8.59 19.40 -7.69
CA GLU A 163 9.67 19.15 -8.66
C GLU A 163 9.15 18.45 -9.93
N ILE A 164 8.25 17.49 -9.78
CA ILE A 164 7.68 16.71 -10.90
C ILE A 164 6.47 17.41 -11.54
N GLY A 165 5.88 18.40 -10.88
CA GLY A 165 4.62 19.04 -11.32
C GLY A 165 3.38 18.15 -11.08
N ALA A 166 3.43 17.24 -10.10
CA ALA A 166 2.36 16.28 -9.85
C ALA A 166 1.21 16.88 -9.04
N LYS A 167 -0.03 16.59 -9.45
CA LYS A 167 -1.25 16.95 -8.74
C LYS A 167 -1.79 15.74 -8.01
N LEU A 168 -1.62 15.68 -6.69
CA LEU A 168 -1.90 14.48 -5.90
C LEU A 168 -3.26 14.51 -5.19
N VAL A 169 -3.83 15.68 -4.94
CA VAL A 169 -5.03 15.82 -4.12
C VAL A 169 -6.24 16.15 -4.97
N ARG A 170 -7.37 15.50 -4.70
CA ARG A 170 -8.63 15.77 -5.40
C ARG A 170 -9.60 16.55 -4.49
N VAL A 171 -9.83 17.82 -4.82
CA VAL A 171 -10.76 18.71 -4.12
C VAL A 171 -11.89 19.10 -5.07
N LYS A 172 -13.14 18.91 -4.66
CA LYS A 172 -14.33 19.23 -5.48
C LYS A 172 -14.23 18.69 -6.93
N GLY A 173 -13.73 17.48 -7.08
CA GLY A 173 -13.60 16.82 -8.38
C GLY A 173 -12.33 17.15 -9.18
N GLN A 174 -11.59 18.18 -8.81
CA GLN A 174 -10.37 18.61 -9.51
C GLN A 174 -9.10 18.19 -8.78
N TYR A 175 -8.08 17.78 -9.55
CA TYR A 175 -6.76 17.51 -8.99
C TYR A 175 -5.96 18.80 -8.84
N ILE A 176 -5.43 19.02 -7.63
CA ILE A 176 -4.60 20.17 -7.28
C ILE A 176 -3.21 19.71 -6.82
N PRO A 177 -2.18 20.58 -6.94
CA PRO A 177 -0.88 20.37 -6.31
C PRO A 177 -1.02 20.30 -4.79
N LEU A 178 -0.14 19.55 -4.14
CA LEU A 178 -0.15 19.38 -2.68
C LEU A 178 0.08 20.69 -1.92
N GLU A 179 0.84 21.62 -2.49
CA GLU A 179 1.08 22.97 -1.95
C GLU A 179 -0.18 23.84 -1.86
N GLN A 180 -1.18 23.55 -2.70
CA GLN A 180 -2.47 24.29 -2.71
C GLN A 180 -3.51 23.65 -1.78
N LEU A 181 -3.17 22.58 -1.07
CA LEU A 181 -4.10 21.91 -0.18
C LEU A 181 -4.37 22.76 1.07
N ASP A 182 -5.60 23.23 1.20
CA ASP A 182 -6.09 23.88 2.43
C ASP A 182 -5.99 22.89 3.62
N PRO A 183 -5.33 23.29 4.73
CA PRO A 183 -5.25 22.47 5.95
C PRO A 183 -6.60 22.05 6.54
N LYS A 184 -7.67 22.80 6.24
CA LYS A 184 -9.03 22.51 6.71
C LYS A 184 -9.84 21.68 5.71
N ALA A 185 -9.33 21.45 4.50
CA ALA A 185 -10.04 20.67 3.50
C ALA A 185 -10.26 19.24 3.95
N LYS A 186 -11.47 18.73 3.72
CA LYS A 186 -11.89 17.36 4.01
C LYS A 186 -12.36 16.67 2.73
N GLY A 187 -12.13 15.37 2.67
CA GLY A 187 -12.60 14.46 1.63
C GLY A 187 -13.20 13.20 2.25
N HIS A 188 -13.01 12.06 1.61
CA HIS A 188 -13.47 10.79 2.16
C HIS A 188 -12.85 10.55 3.55
N LYS A 189 -13.70 10.14 4.50
CA LYS A 189 -13.27 9.72 5.82
C LYS A 189 -12.36 8.49 5.70
N MET A 190 -11.26 8.45 6.44
CA MET A 190 -10.45 7.24 6.55
C MET A 190 -11.23 6.18 7.35
N LYS A 191 -11.18 4.93 6.90
CA LYS A 191 -11.71 3.81 7.67
C LYS A 191 -10.87 3.67 8.95
N SER A 192 -11.51 3.34 10.04
CA SER A 192 -10.86 2.96 11.31
C SER A 192 -11.13 1.48 11.60
N TYR A 193 -10.19 0.84 12.23
CA TYR A 193 -10.30 -0.55 12.68
C TYR A 193 -9.97 -0.60 14.16
N ASP A 194 -10.52 -1.58 14.86
CA ASP A 194 -10.10 -1.89 16.21
C ASP A 194 -8.74 -2.60 16.14
N VAL A 195 -7.73 -2.01 16.75
CA VAL A 195 -6.34 -2.47 16.71
C VAL A 195 -5.79 -2.87 18.07
N ASP A 196 -6.54 -2.58 19.12
CA ASP A 196 -6.20 -2.89 20.50
C ASP A 196 -7.16 -4.00 21.00
N CYS A 197 -6.62 -5.19 21.20
CA CYS A 197 -7.25 -6.29 21.94
C CYS A 197 -6.49 -6.55 23.24
#